data_30eba55c0640a08306be414f7f7e710b
#
_entry.id   30eba55c0640a08306be414f7f7e710b
#
_cell.length_a   1.000
_cell.length_b   1.000
_cell.length_c   1.000
_cell.angle_alpha   90.00
_cell.angle_beta   90.00
_cell.angle_gamma   90.00
#
_symmetry.space_group_name_H-M   'P 1'
#
loop_
_entity.id
_entity.type
_entity.pdbx_description
1 polymer ?
#
loop_
_entity_poly.entity_id
_entity_poly.type
_entity_poly.pdbx_seq_one_letter_code
_entity_poly.pdbx_strand_id
1 'polypeptide(L)'
;SPEAPVHFLVIPKEHIKSANYITKENSHIIAHIFEVINKITSELGISEDGYRIINNCGKLGGQTVDHLHFHVLGGRELKWPPG
;
A
#
# COMPACT_ATOMS: atom_id res chain seq x y z
N SER A 1 -14.87 2.14 -7.87
CA SER A 1 -14.24 3.14 -8.73
C SER A 1 -12.86 3.48 -8.19
N PRO A 2 -11.80 3.28 -8.98
CA PRO A 2 -10.46 3.60 -8.50
C PRO A 2 -10.26 5.11 -8.36
N GLU A 3 -9.52 5.51 -7.33
CA GLU A 3 -9.18 6.91 -7.09
C GLU A 3 -8.10 7.41 -8.05
N ALA A 4 -7.49 6.50 -8.81
CA ALA A 4 -6.46 6.82 -9.79
C ALA A 4 -6.57 5.82 -10.95
N PRO A 5 -6.02 6.14 -12.14
CA PRO A 5 -6.02 5.22 -13.28
C PRO A 5 -5.37 3.87 -12.95
N VAL A 6 -4.35 3.89 -12.07
CA VAL A 6 -3.77 2.68 -11.53
C VAL A 6 -4.07 2.66 -10.03
N HIS A 7 -4.73 1.61 -9.57
CA HIS A 7 -5.01 1.42 -8.15
C HIS A 7 -5.05 -0.07 -7.88
N PHE A 8 -4.11 -0.56 -7.09
CA PHE A 8 -4.11 -1.97 -6.70
C PHE A 8 -3.79 -2.10 -5.21
N LEU A 9 -4.09 -3.27 -4.67
CA LEU A 9 -3.85 -3.61 -3.27
C LEU A 9 -2.77 -4.67 -3.17
N VAL A 10 -1.93 -4.55 -2.14
CA VAL A 10 -0.99 -5.61 -1.77
C VAL A 10 -1.33 -6.03 -0.34
N ILE A 11 -1.59 -7.32 -0.17
CA ILE A 11 -2.08 -7.88 1.08
C ILE A 11 -1.23 -9.11 1.43
N PRO A 12 -0.66 -9.18 2.66
CA PRO A 12 0.08 -10.38 3.06
C PRO A 12 -0.88 -11.55 3.26
N LYS A 13 -0.40 -12.76 2.99
CA LYS A 13 -1.18 -13.97 3.25
C LYS A 13 -1.36 -14.21 4.74
N GLU A 14 -0.33 -13.89 5.53
CA GLU A 14 -0.42 -14.00 6.98
C GLU A 14 -1.35 -12.92 7.51
N HIS A 15 -2.22 -13.28 8.45
CA HIS A 15 -3.15 -12.32 9.03
C HIS A 15 -2.42 -11.39 9.99
N ILE A 16 -2.39 -10.10 9.66
CA ILE A 16 -1.87 -9.04 10.52
C ILE A 16 -2.96 -7.97 10.56
N LYS A 17 -3.41 -7.63 11.76
CA LYS A 17 -4.59 -6.78 11.91
C LYS A 17 -4.35 -5.36 11.37
N SER A 18 -3.20 -4.77 11.66
CA SER A 18 -2.87 -3.40 11.22
C SER A 18 -1.37 -3.16 11.36
N ALA A 19 -0.93 -1.97 10.92
CA ALA A 19 0.47 -1.55 11.05
C ALA A 19 0.95 -1.58 12.50
N ASN A 20 0.05 -1.39 13.47
CA ASN A 20 0.42 -1.42 14.88
C ASN A 20 0.88 -2.80 15.35
N TYR A 21 0.63 -3.83 14.57
CA TYR A 21 0.98 -5.20 14.92
C TYR A 21 2.24 -5.70 14.23
N ILE A 22 2.99 -4.80 13.59
CA ILE A 22 4.29 -5.13 12.99
C ILE A 22 5.33 -5.18 14.09
N THR A 23 6.09 -6.27 14.14
CA THR A 23 7.12 -6.53 15.14
C THR A 23 8.40 -6.98 14.46
N LYS A 24 9.46 -7.19 15.23
CA LYS A 24 10.71 -7.73 14.70
C LYS A 24 10.50 -9.10 14.05
N GLU A 25 9.55 -9.89 14.57
CA GLU A 25 9.29 -11.25 14.09
C GLU A 25 8.59 -11.26 12.73
N ASN A 26 7.82 -10.23 12.39
CA ASN A 26 7.06 -10.20 11.14
C ASN A 26 7.41 -9.05 10.21
N SER A 27 8.36 -8.18 10.58
CA SER A 27 8.72 -7.02 9.75
C SER A 27 9.27 -7.42 8.38
N HIS A 28 9.80 -8.64 8.23
CA HIS A 28 10.25 -9.14 6.93
C HIS A 28 9.10 -9.19 5.91
N ILE A 29 7.87 -9.32 6.38
CA ILE A 29 6.68 -9.30 5.50
C ILE A 29 6.54 -7.93 4.84
N ILE A 30 6.80 -6.85 5.59
CA ILE A 30 6.74 -5.49 5.04
C ILE A 30 7.82 -5.27 4.00
N ALA A 31 9.03 -5.75 4.27
CA ALA A 31 10.11 -5.68 3.28
C ALA A 31 9.72 -6.37 1.99
N HIS A 32 9.13 -7.56 2.09
CA HIS A 32 8.67 -8.31 0.92
C HIS A 32 7.55 -7.58 0.18
N ILE A 33 6.62 -6.96 0.91
CA ILE A 33 5.54 -6.18 0.29
C ILE A 33 6.12 -5.06 -0.57
N PHE A 34 7.14 -4.34 -0.09
CA PHE A 34 7.76 -3.27 -0.86
C PHE A 34 8.48 -3.80 -2.09
N GLU A 35 9.11 -4.97 -2.00
CA GLU A 35 9.72 -5.62 -3.17
C GLU A 35 8.67 -5.94 -4.23
N VAL A 36 7.52 -6.46 -3.79
CA VAL A 36 6.39 -6.76 -4.69
C VAL A 36 5.86 -5.50 -5.33
N ILE A 37 5.70 -4.42 -4.56
CA ILE A 37 5.24 -3.12 -5.08
C ILE A 37 6.22 -2.61 -6.15
N ASN A 38 7.52 -2.69 -5.89
CA ASN A 38 8.53 -2.27 -6.87
C ASN A 38 8.41 -3.05 -8.17
N LYS A 39 8.19 -4.35 -8.07
CA LYS A 39 8.04 -5.20 -9.25
C LYS A 39 6.80 -4.81 -10.06
N ILE A 40 5.66 -4.69 -9.38
CA ILE A 40 4.39 -4.40 -10.05
C ILE A 40 4.40 -3.01 -10.67
N THR A 41 4.88 -2.00 -9.97
CA THR A 41 4.92 -0.62 -10.48
C THR A 41 5.84 -0.51 -11.69
N SER A 42 6.94 -1.26 -11.69
CA SER A 42 7.83 -1.33 -12.84
C SER A 42 7.14 -1.97 -14.04
N GLU A 43 6.45 -3.09 -13.81
CA GLU A 43 5.72 -3.79 -14.87
C GLU A 43 4.57 -2.94 -15.43
N LEU A 44 3.91 -2.16 -14.60
CA LEU A 44 2.83 -1.27 -15.01
C LEU A 44 3.33 0.04 -15.63
N GLY A 45 4.64 0.29 -15.60
CA GLY A 45 5.23 1.47 -16.20
C GLY A 45 5.00 2.77 -15.43
N ILE A 46 4.73 2.70 -14.12
CA ILE A 46 4.49 3.90 -13.32
C ILE A 46 5.64 4.26 -12.38
N SER A 47 6.74 3.47 -12.39
CA SER A 47 7.87 3.72 -11.48
C SER A 47 8.53 5.07 -11.73
N GLU A 48 8.79 5.43 -12.99
CA GLU A 48 9.51 6.64 -13.33
C GLU A 48 8.71 7.90 -12.99
N ASP A 49 7.42 7.90 -13.32
CA ASP A 49 6.56 9.05 -13.02
C ASP A 49 6.22 9.17 -11.55
N GLY A 50 6.26 8.06 -10.85
CA GLY A 50 5.97 8.05 -9.43
C GLY A 50 4.59 7.54 -9.09
N TYR A 51 4.43 7.17 -7.83
CA TYR A 51 3.18 6.60 -7.33
C TYR A 51 3.11 6.83 -5.83
N ARG A 52 1.95 6.58 -5.25
CA ARG A 52 1.74 6.76 -3.81
C ARG A 52 1.39 5.42 -3.18
N ILE A 53 2.02 5.15 -2.04
CA ILE A 53 1.73 3.98 -1.22
C ILE A 53 0.97 4.46 0.01
N ILE A 54 -0.16 3.82 0.30
CA ILE A 54 -0.99 4.18 1.45
C ILE A 54 -1.25 2.95 2.29
N ASN A 55 -1.03 3.07 3.58
CA ASN A 55 -1.47 2.11 4.56
C ASN A 55 -2.31 2.83 5.59
N ASN A 56 -3.59 2.45 5.70
CA ASN A 56 -4.50 3.01 6.68
C ASN A 56 -4.45 2.15 7.94
N CYS A 57 -4.20 2.78 9.08
CA CYS A 57 -4.10 2.09 10.37
C CYS A 57 -5.11 2.67 11.35
N GLY A 58 -6.01 1.82 11.83
CA GLY A 58 -6.99 2.19 12.84
C GLY A 58 -8.12 3.06 12.30
N LYS A 59 -9.06 3.37 13.20
CA LYS A 59 -10.30 4.07 12.83
C LYS A 59 -10.04 5.46 12.25
N LEU A 60 -9.23 6.27 12.91
CA LEU A 60 -8.95 7.63 12.44
C LEU A 60 -8.05 7.64 11.22
N GLY A 61 -7.35 6.55 10.96
CA GLY A 61 -6.58 6.39 9.72
C GLY A 61 -7.41 5.91 8.55
N GLY A 62 -8.69 5.64 8.77
CA GLY A 62 -9.59 5.21 7.70
C GLY A 62 -9.53 3.72 7.38
N GLN A 63 -9.00 2.91 8.30
CA GLN A 63 -8.96 1.47 8.09
C GLN A 63 -10.37 0.89 8.27
N THR A 64 -10.89 0.27 7.22
CA THR A 64 -12.24 -0.31 7.23
C THR A 64 -12.23 -1.83 7.31
N VAL A 65 -11.11 -2.47 7.03
CA VAL A 65 -10.94 -3.91 7.10
C VAL A 65 -9.77 -4.23 8.03
N ASP A 66 -10.01 -5.11 9.02
CA ASP A 66 -9.00 -5.47 10.04
C ASP A 66 -8.01 -6.50 9.51
N HIS A 67 -7.39 -6.18 8.39
CA HIS A 67 -6.32 -6.97 7.78
C HIS A 67 -5.39 -5.99 7.08
N LEU A 68 -4.12 -6.03 7.46
CA LEU A 68 -3.11 -5.13 6.90
C LEU A 68 -3.12 -5.18 5.37
N HIS A 69 -3.23 -4.03 4.74
CA HIS A 69 -3.15 -3.93 3.29
C HIS A 69 -2.59 -2.57 2.88
N PHE A 70 -1.99 -2.55 1.72
CA PHE A 70 -1.40 -1.34 1.15
C PHE A 70 -2.08 -1.02 -0.16
N HIS A 71 -2.47 0.24 -0.32
CA HIS A 71 -2.95 0.76 -1.60
C HIS A 71 -1.77 1.34 -2.36
N VAL A 72 -1.74 1.10 -3.66
CA VAL A 72 -0.78 1.75 -4.54
C VAL A 72 -1.55 2.48 -5.62
N LEU A 73 -1.34 3.79 -5.73
CA LEU A 73 -2.06 4.66 -6.65
C LEU A 73 -1.07 5.35 -7.57
N GLY A 74 -1.37 5.36 -8.88
CA GLY A 74 -0.54 6.03 -9.85
C GLY A 74 -1.29 6.33 -11.13
N GLY A 75 -0.56 6.82 -12.13
CA GLY A 75 -1.14 7.11 -13.43
C GLY A 75 -1.68 8.53 -13.56
N ARG A 76 -1.60 9.33 -12.52
CA ARG A 76 -1.91 10.77 -12.54
C ARG A 76 -1.14 11.47 -11.42
N GLU A 77 -1.07 12.77 -11.49
CA GLU A 77 -0.51 13.55 -10.39
C GLU A 77 -1.39 13.44 -9.15
N LEU A 78 -0.78 13.06 -8.04
CA LEU A 78 -1.45 12.95 -6.74
C LEU A 78 -1.01 14.13 -5.90
N LYS A 79 -1.96 14.93 -5.46
CA LYS A 79 -1.69 16.22 -4.84
C LYS A 79 -1.52 16.13 -3.34
N TRP A 80 -1.08 17.22 -2.77
CA TRP A 80 -0.91 17.38 -1.33
C TRP A 80 -1.85 18.51 -0.87
N PRO A 81 -2.52 18.41 0.31
CA PRO A 81 -2.42 17.32 1.31
C PRO A 81 -3.11 16.02 0.86
N PRO A 82 -2.70 14.89 1.45
CA PRO A 82 -3.16 13.57 0.99
C PRO A 82 -4.54 13.16 1.46
N GLY A 83 -5.14 13.88 2.36
CA GLY A 83 -6.44 13.46 2.90
C GLY A 83 -7.36 14.55 3.31
#